data_673037d5ec0d1c19b1781f6abe0c5591
#
_entry.id   673037d5ec0d1c19b1781f6abe0c5591
#
_cell.length_a   1.000
_cell.length_b   1.000
_cell.length_c   1.000
_cell.angle_alpha   90.00
_cell.angle_beta   90.00
_cell.angle_gamma   90.00
#
_symmetry.space_group_name_H-M   'P 1'
#
loop_
_entity.id
_entity.type
_entity.pdbx_description
1 polymer ?
#
loop_
_entity_poly.entity_id
_entity_poly.type
_entity_poly.pdbx_seq_one_letter_code
_entity_poly.pdbx_strand_id
1 'polypeptide(L)'
;MTSEVLFAPASRKQEMFINSEAFITIFGGASGSGKTFLSLMRFLFYVHDPNFVGYVFRKNATDLKNGGGAFREAVKMFTAYDKRVKYTKQPMCIYFPSGATINFTGLDGEAGMNAIQGIQISAAMLDEATHFSEEEVMWIISRLRTSAKMKPCIWLTCNPSPDSFIRKWLEPYHLYPMGTHINGELVEGRPKPEADGVIRYYIRNGNEMAWGDTAEELIKKYGLDADSIYAKVKAFVK
;
A
#
# COMPACT_ATOMS: atom_id res chain seq x y z
N MET A 1 27.86 -4.26 20.49
CA MET A 1 26.94 -5.26 19.94
C MET A 1 26.61 -4.82 18.52
N THR A 2 27.11 -5.50 17.51
CA THR A 2 26.74 -5.26 16.12
C THR A 2 25.30 -5.73 15.96
N SER A 3 24.37 -4.81 15.71
CA SER A 3 22.99 -5.15 15.38
C SER A 3 23.00 -5.89 14.04
N GLU A 4 22.67 -7.16 14.06
CA GLU A 4 22.49 -7.95 12.83
C GLU A 4 21.27 -7.43 12.10
N VAL A 5 21.42 -6.99 10.87
CA VAL A 5 20.33 -6.53 10.02
C VAL A 5 19.61 -7.77 9.48
N LEU A 6 18.45 -8.09 10.04
CA LEU A 6 17.65 -9.25 9.63
C LEU A 6 16.99 -9.07 8.24
N PHE A 7 16.53 -7.86 7.96
CA PHE A 7 15.81 -7.54 6.72
C PHE A 7 16.14 -6.11 6.28
N ALA A 8 16.38 -5.92 4.99
CA ALA A 8 16.64 -4.60 4.41
C ALA A 8 16.10 -4.51 2.97
N PRO A 9 15.70 -3.30 2.50
CA PRO A 9 15.39 -3.08 1.10
C PRO A 9 16.66 -3.23 0.25
N ALA A 10 16.54 -3.87 -0.92
CA ALA A 10 17.67 -4.13 -1.83
C ALA A 10 17.82 -3.03 -2.89
N SER A 11 16.92 -2.07 -2.97
CA SER A 11 16.96 -0.98 -3.95
C SER A 11 16.27 0.28 -3.41
N ARG A 12 16.60 1.45 -4.02
CA ARG A 12 15.96 2.73 -3.70
C ARG A 12 14.42 2.69 -3.85
N LYS A 13 13.91 2.02 -4.89
CA LYS A 13 12.45 1.89 -5.09
C LYS A 13 11.79 1.09 -3.97
N GLN A 14 12.45 0.07 -3.48
CA GLN A 14 12.01 -0.71 -2.32
C GLN A 14 12.05 0.12 -1.03
N GLU A 15 13.09 0.92 -0.85
CA GLU A 15 13.22 1.85 0.28
C GLU A 15 12.11 2.91 0.26
N MET A 16 11.83 3.51 -0.90
CA MET A 16 10.71 4.45 -1.06
C MET A 16 9.37 3.82 -0.71
N PHE A 17 9.13 2.57 -1.12
CA PHE A 17 7.91 1.84 -0.79
C PHE A 17 7.78 1.60 0.71
N ILE A 18 8.84 1.12 1.36
CA ILE A 18 8.86 0.82 2.79
C ILE A 18 8.58 2.08 3.63
N ASN A 19 9.17 3.21 3.25
CA ASN A 19 9.08 4.47 3.97
C ASN A 19 7.88 5.34 3.56
N SER A 20 7.02 4.86 2.66
CA SER A 20 5.86 5.63 2.22
C SER A 20 4.85 5.83 3.35
N GLU A 21 4.49 7.07 3.66
CA GLU A 21 3.44 7.44 4.60
C GLU A 21 2.09 7.70 3.91
N ALA A 22 1.99 7.42 2.60
CA ALA A 22 0.78 7.63 1.84
C ALA A 22 -0.35 6.71 2.33
N PHE A 23 -1.59 7.24 2.29
CA PHE A 23 -2.79 6.46 2.61
C PHE A 23 -2.95 5.25 1.67
N ILE A 24 -2.71 5.44 0.37
CA ILE A 24 -2.66 4.37 -0.63
C ILE A 24 -1.25 4.33 -1.23
N THR A 25 -0.59 3.18 -1.19
CA THR A 25 0.70 2.97 -1.85
C THR A 25 0.57 1.84 -2.86
N ILE A 26 0.93 2.09 -4.12
CA ILE A 26 0.94 1.06 -5.16
C ILE A 26 2.40 0.68 -5.47
N PHE A 27 2.71 -0.60 -5.35
CA PHE A 27 4.03 -1.14 -5.62
C PHE A 27 3.98 -2.16 -6.75
N GLY A 28 4.16 -1.67 -7.96
CA GLY A 28 4.19 -2.47 -9.18
C GLY A 28 5.59 -3.00 -9.49
N GLY A 29 5.66 -4.12 -10.21
CA GLY A 29 6.92 -4.69 -10.67
C GLY A 29 6.76 -6.12 -11.19
N ALA A 30 7.78 -6.62 -11.90
CA ALA A 30 7.81 -7.98 -12.40
C ALA A 30 7.76 -9.03 -11.27
N SER A 31 7.42 -10.26 -11.61
CA SER A 31 7.49 -11.40 -10.71
C SER A 31 8.91 -11.55 -10.15
N GLY A 32 9.04 -11.95 -8.89
CA GLY A 32 10.35 -12.10 -8.23
C GLY A 32 11.01 -10.82 -7.73
N SER A 33 10.40 -9.64 -7.90
CA SER A 33 10.96 -8.35 -7.43
C SER A 33 10.85 -8.11 -5.91
N GLY A 34 10.45 -9.11 -5.13
CA GLY A 34 10.36 -9.03 -3.67
C GLY A 34 9.15 -8.26 -3.14
N LYS A 35 8.12 -7.99 -3.97
CA LYS A 35 6.94 -7.20 -3.57
C LYS A 35 6.24 -7.73 -2.32
N THR A 36 5.90 -9.02 -2.32
CA THR A 36 5.21 -9.66 -1.18
C THR A 36 6.08 -9.60 0.07
N PHE A 37 7.37 -9.92 -0.06
CA PHE A 37 8.32 -9.86 1.06
C PHE A 37 8.40 -8.47 1.70
N LEU A 38 8.59 -7.43 0.89
CA LEU A 38 8.67 -6.05 1.37
C LEU A 38 7.36 -5.56 1.97
N SER A 39 6.24 -5.96 1.37
CA SER A 39 4.92 -5.61 1.89
C SER A 39 4.64 -6.24 3.25
N LEU A 40 5.07 -7.47 3.46
CA LEU A 40 5.02 -8.12 4.76
C LEU A 40 5.96 -7.46 5.76
N MET A 41 7.19 -7.12 5.34
CA MET A 41 8.16 -6.44 6.18
C MET A 41 7.63 -5.08 6.69
N ARG A 42 6.83 -4.37 5.88
CA ARG A 42 6.24 -3.09 6.27
C ARG A 42 5.34 -3.17 7.50
N PHE A 43 4.69 -4.30 7.74
CA PHE A 43 3.90 -4.49 8.97
C PHE A 43 4.76 -4.41 10.24
N LEU A 44 6.05 -4.77 10.19
CA LEU A 44 6.93 -4.75 11.35
C LEU A 44 7.09 -3.37 12.00
N PHE A 45 6.83 -2.29 11.26
CA PHE A 45 6.84 -0.93 11.84
C PHE A 45 5.71 -0.69 12.83
N TYR A 46 4.63 -1.50 12.78
CA TYR A 46 3.41 -1.25 13.53
C TYR A 46 3.10 -2.32 14.58
N VAL A 47 3.73 -3.50 14.50
CA VAL A 47 3.41 -4.66 15.37
C VAL A 47 3.76 -4.48 16.84
N HIS A 48 4.36 -3.37 17.22
CA HIS A 48 4.63 -3.03 18.64
C HIS A 48 3.42 -2.40 19.35
N ASP A 49 2.43 -1.91 18.61
CA ASP A 49 1.22 -1.33 19.18
C ASP A 49 0.18 -2.45 19.39
N PRO A 50 -0.32 -2.64 20.63
CA PRO A 50 -1.30 -3.70 20.94
C PRO A 50 -2.63 -3.55 20.20
N ASN A 51 -2.97 -2.35 19.76
CA ASN A 51 -4.19 -2.07 19.03
C ASN A 51 -4.05 -2.23 17.51
N PHE A 52 -2.87 -2.64 17.03
CA PHE A 52 -2.63 -2.82 15.62
C PHE A 52 -3.32 -4.07 15.07
N VAL A 53 -4.12 -3.89 14.01
CA VAL A 53 -4.80 -4.97 13.29
C VAL A 53 -4.47 -4.85 11.80
N GLY A 54 -3.55 -5.70 11.34
CA GLY A 54 -3.18 -5.82 9.94
C GLY A 54 -4.05 -6.82 9.19
N TYR A 55 -4.26 -6.60 7.91
CA TYR A 55 -4.91 -7.54 7.00
C TYR A 55 -4.12 -7.72 5.72
N VAL A 56 -3.97 -8.97 5.31
CA VAL A 56 -3.42 -9.36 4.01
C VAL A 56 -4.53 -10.03 3.20
N PHE A 57 -4.83 -9.42 2.07
CA PHE A 57 -5.85 -9.89 1.14
C PHE A 57 -5.24 -10.49 -0.11
N ARG A 58 -5.81 -11.58 -0.57
CA ARG A 58 -5.62 -12.14 -1.91
C ARG A 58 -6.97 -12.49 -2.49
N LYS A 59 -7.09 -12.53 -3.80
CA LYS A 59 -8.38 -12.89 -4.42
C LYS A 59 -8.86 -14.25 -3.90
N ASN A 60 -8.01 -15.27 -3.96
CA ASN A 60 -8.31 -16.60 -3.45
C ASN A 60 -7.57 -16.89 -2.15
N ALA A 61 -8.27 -17.34 -1.11
CA ALA A 61 -7.67 -17.71 0.17
C ALA A 61 -6.68 -18.89 0.06
N THR A 62 -6.87 -19.78 -0.90
CA THR A 62 -5.96 -20.93 -1.14
C THR A 62 -4.57 -20.50 -1.55
N ASP A 63 -4.45 -19.39 -2.31
CA ASP A 63 -3.16 -18.88 -2.78
C ASP A 63 -2.29 -18.31 -1.66
N LEU A 64 -2.89 -17.93 -0.54
CA LEU A 64 -2.17 -17.49 0.67
C LEU A 64 -1.40 -18.65 1.31
N LYS A 65 -1.90 -19.90 1.19
CA LYS A 65 -1.36 -21.10 1.82
C LYS A 65 -0.38 -21.87 0.94
N ASN A 66 -0.46 -21.68 -0.37
CA ASN A 66 0.35 -22.42 -1.36
C ASN A 66 1.85 -22.14 -1.19
N GLY A 67 2.69 -22.96 -1.84
CA GLY A 67 4.15 -22.75 -1.85
C GLY A 67 4.50 -21.35 -2.35
N GLY A 68 5.18 -20.54 -1.51
CA GLY A 68 5.43 -19.13 -1.81
C GLY A 68 4.27 -18.17 -1.53
N GLY A 69 3.15 -18.66 -0.97
CA GLY A 69 2.03 -17.80 -0.58
C GLY A 69 2.35 -16.87 0.59
N ALA A 70 1.73 -15.70 0.60
CA ALA A 70 2.02 -14.63 1.55
C ALA A 70 1.93 -15.05 3.02
N PHE A 71 1.02 -15.96 3.39
CA PHE A 71 0.93 -16.45 4.77
C PHE A 71 2.16 -17.27 5.18
N ARG A 72 2.66 -18.16 4.31
CA ARG A 72 3.86 -18.96 4.62
C ARG A 72 5.11 -18.09 4.73
N GLU A 73 5.25 -17.12 3.85
CA GLU A 73 6.32 -16.11 3.89
C GLU A 73 6.26 -15.29 5.18
N ALA A 74 5.07 -14.84 5.57
CA ALA A 74 4.84 -14.07 6.80
C ALA A 74 5.20 -14.89 8.04
N VAL A 75 4.79 -16.16 8.13
CA VAL A 75 5.15 -17.04 9.24
C VAL A 75 6.67 -17.16 9.37
N LYS A 76 7.39 -17.39 8.28
CA LYS A 76 8.86 -17.45 8.31
C LYS A 76 9.48 -16.14 8.77
N MET A 77 9.06 -15.03 8.18
CA MET A 77 9.59 -13.71 8.47
C MET A 77 9.35 -13.32 9.94
N PHE A 78 8.11 -13.39 10.40
CA PHE A 78 7.76 -12.88 11.71
C PHE A 78 8.22 -13.77 12.86
N THR A 79 8.32 -15.09 12.66
CA THR A 79 8.93 -15.99 13.64
C THR A 79 10.47 -15.86 13.68
N ALA A 80 11.10 -15.45 12.58
CA ALA A 80 12.51 -15.09 12.59
C ALA A 80 12.75 -13.76 13.31
N TYR A 81 11.85 -12.79 13.13
CA TYR A 81 11.89 -11.48 13.79
C TYR A 81 11.73 -11.60 15.31
N ASP A 82 10.73 -12.35 15.78
CA ASP A 82 10.50 -12.61 17.21
C ASP A 82 10.02 -14.05 17.42
N LYS A 83 10.81 -14.84 18.16
CA LYS A 83 10.51 -16.25 18.48
C LYS A 83 9.22 -16.46 19.26
N ARG A 84 8.68 -15.42 19.89
CA ARG A 84 7.43 -15.46 20.67
C ARG A 84 6.18 -15.28 19.81
N VAL A 85 6.34 -14.93 18.52
CA VAL A 85 5.23 -14.82 17.58
C VAL A 85 4.53 -16.17 17.45
N LYS A 86 3.21 -16.15 17.54
CA LYS A 86 2.34 -17.32 17.37
C LYS A 86 1.49 -17.16 16.12
N TYR A 87 1.00 -18.26 15.58
CA TYR A 87 0.11 -18.22 14.42
C TYR A 87 -0.92 -19.34 14.46
N THR A 88 -2.06 -19.10 13.80
CA THR A 88 -3.10 -20.08 13.51
C THR A 88 -3.24 -20.25 12.00
N LYS A 89 -3.62 -21.47 11.58
CA LYS A 89 -3.84 -21.79 10.14
C LYS A 89 -5.31 -21.68 9.76
N GLN A 90 -6.20 -21.65 10.75
CA GLN A 90 -7.65 -21.57 10.53
C GLN A 90 -8.32 -20.96 11.78
N PRO A 91 -8.71 -19.68 11.77
CA PRO A 91 -8.40 -18.70 10.71
C PRO A 91 -6.89 -18.46 10.57
N MET A 92 -6.45 -18.00 9.38
CA MET A 92 -5.04 -17.62 9.18
C MET A 92 -4.77 -16.29 9.86
N CYS A 93 -4.07 -16.35 10.98
CA CYS A 93 -3.73 -15.17 11.76
C CYS A 93 -2.36 -15.31 12.41
N ILE A 94 -1.63 -14.21 12.50
CA ILE A 94 -0.36 -14.11 13.23
C ILE A 94 -0.56 -13.16 14.42
N TYR A 95 -0.07 -13.60 15.59
CA TYR A 95 -0.20 -12.92 16.87
C TYR A 95 1.17 -12.50 17.36
N PHE A 96 1.34 -11.23 17.64
CA PHE A 96 2.57 -10.67 18.20
C PHE A 96 2.48 -10.58 19.73
N PRO A 97 3.61 -10.63 20.44
CA PRO A 97 3.63 -10.53 21.91
C PRO A 97 3.04 -9.21 22.44
N SER A 98 3.03 -8.17 21.64
CA SER A 98 2.41 -6.87 21.94
C SER A 98 0.89 -6.92 22.06
N GLY A 99 0.23 -7.91 21.44
CA GLY A 99 -1.20 -7.97 21.21
C GLY A 99 -1.60 -7.66 19.77
N ALA A 100 -0.69 -7.11 18.96
CA ALA A 100 -0.93 -6.85 17.54
C ALA A 100 -1.24 -8.14 16.77
N THR A 101 -2.09 -8.03 15.76
CA THR A 101 -2.49 -9.17 14.91
C THR A 101 -2.37 -8.85 13.43
N ILE A 102 -2.04 -9.86 12.63
CA ILE A 102 -2.11 -9.78 11.17
C ILE A 102 -2.95 -10.95 10.66
N ASN A 103 -4.06 -10.64 10.03
CA ASN A 103 -5.04 -11.57 9.49
C ASN A 103 -4.82 -11.78 8.00
N PHE A 104 -5.04 -12.99 7.50
CA PHE A 104 -4.90 -13.35 6.10
C PHE A 104 -6.21 -13.93 5.60
N THR A 105 -6.78 -13.35 4.55
CA THR A 105 -8.07 -13.79 4.03
C THR A 105 -8.16 -13.63 2.52
N GLY A 106 -8.99 -14.48 1.90
CA GLY A 106 -9.42 -14.27 0.53
C GLY A 106 -10.56 -13.24 0.50
N LEU A 107 -10.65 -12.51 -0.60
CA LEU A 107 -11.76 -11.63 -0.89
C LEU A 107 -12.28 -11.96 -2.29
N ASP A 108 -13.21 -12.91 -2.34
CA ASP A 108 -13.84 -13.31 -3.58
C ASP A 108 -15.33 -12.95 -3.56
N GLY A 109 -15.67 -11.95 -4.35
CA GLY A 109 -17.04 -11.47 -4.54
C GLY A 109 -17.74 -10.98 -3.26
N GLU A 110 -19.06 -10.97 -3.30
CA GLU A 110 -19.91 -10.43 -2.23
C GLU A 110 -19.74 -11.18 -0.90
N ALA A 111 -19.57 -12.50 -0.93
CA ALA A 111 -19.37 -13.31 0.27
C ALA A 111 -18.09 -12.91 1.02
N GLY A 112 -17.00 -12.66 0.29
CA GLY A 112 -15.75 -12.17 0.85
C GLY A 112 -15.87 -10.76 1.44
N MET A 113 -16.60 -9.87 0.76
CA MET A 113 -16.88 -8.52 1.26
C MET A 113 -17.71 -8.54 2.54
N ASN A 114 -18.72 -9.41 2.61
CA ASN A 114 -19.56 -9.57 3.80
C ASN A 114 -18.76 -10.13 5.00
N ALA A 115 -17.79 -11.02 4.76
CA ALA A 115 -16.94 -11.60 5.82
C ALA A 115 -16.08 -10.56 6.54
N ILE A 116 -15.77 -9.43 5.91
CA ILE A 116 -15.02 -8.32 6.51
C ILE A 116 -15.92 -7.15 6.95
N GLN A 117 -17.24 -7.33 6.92
CA GLN A 117 -18.18 -6.31 7.38
C GLN A 117 -18.01 -6.07 8.89
N GLY A 118 -17.93 -4.79 9.28
CA GLY A 118 -17.82 -4.40 10.69
C GLY A 118 -16.41 -4.45 11.30
N ILE A 119 -15.42 -5.05 10.64
CA ILE A 119 -14.05 -5.08 11.14
C ILE A 119 -13.38 -3.71 11.06
N GLN A 120 -12.35 -3.53 11.90
CA GLN A 120 -11.42 -2.40 11.83
C GLN A 120 -10.09 -2.89 11.28
N ILE A 121 -9.53 -2.14 10.34
CA ILE A 121 -8.25 -2.46 9.70
C ILE A 121 -7.31 -1.26 9.89
N SER A 122 -6.21 -1.48 10.61
CA SER A 122 -5.18 -0.46 10.79
C SER A 122 -4.34 -0.30 9.52
N ALA A 123 -3.95 -1.42 8.93
CA ALA A 123 -3.22 -1.45 7.67
C ALA A 123 -3.64 -2.66 6.83
N ALA A 124 -3.84 -2.45 5.54
CA ALA A 124 -4.19 -3.50 4.59
C ALA A 124 -3.10 -3.69 3.53
N MET A 125 -2.77 -4.94 3.24
CA MET A 125 -1.97 -5.35 2.10
C MET A 125 -2.85 -6.10 1.11
N LEU A 126 -2.90 -5.65 -0.15
CA LEU A 126 -3.51 -6.40 -1.24
C LEU A 126 -2.40 -7.02 -2.08
N ASP A 127 -2.28 -8.33 -2.00
CA ASP A 127 -1.31 -9.08 -2.81
C ASP A 127 -1.94 -9.47 -4.14
N GLU A 128 -1.23 -9.15 -5.25
CA GLU A 128 -1.74 -9.26 -6.62
C GLU A 128 -3.01 -8.42 -6.86
N ALA A 129 -2.93 -7.15 -6.52
CA ALA A 129 -4.08 -6.23 -6.52
C ALA A 129 -4.80 -6.10 -7.88
N THR A 130 -4.17 -6.45 -8.99
CA THR A 130 -4.80 -6.48 -10.32
C THR A 130 -5.88 -7.55 -10.48
N HIS A 131 -5.96 -8.51 -9.55
CA HIS A 131 -7.01 -9.53 -9.55
C HIS A 131 -8.32 -9.08 -8.86
N PHE A 132 -8.27 -7.97 -8.14
CA PHE A 132 -9.45 -7.40 -7.50
C PHE A 132 -10.19 -6.44 -8.44
N SER A 133 -11.48 -6.28 -8.20
CA SER A 133 -12.23 -5.17 -8.78
C SER A 133 -11.96 -3.87 -8.01
N GLU A 134 -12.20 -2.73 -8.66
CA GLU A 134 -12.13 -1.43 -8.00
C GLU A 134 -13.09 -1.35 -6.81
N GLU A 135 -14.30 -1.89 -6.95
CA GLU A 135 -15.32 -1.95 -5.91
C GLU A 135 -14.84 -2.70 -4.66
N GLU A 136 -14.21 -3.87 -4.83
CA GLU A 136 -13.63 -4.65 -3.73
C GLU A 136 -12.54 -3.86 -2.99
N VAL A 137 -11.69 -3.15 -3.72
CA VAL A 137 -10.64 -2.31 -3.11
C VAL A 137 -11.26 -1.14 -2.36
N MET A 138 -12.25 -0.47 -2.92
CA MET A 138 -12.97 0.61 -2.26
C MET A 138 -13.71 0.12 -1.01
N TRP A 139 -14.24 -1.10 -1.03
CA TRP A 139 -14.84 -1.73 0.14
C TRP A 139 -13.83 -1.93 1.26
N ILE A 140 -12.62 -2.44 0.97
CA ILE A 140 -11.55 -2.58 1.96
C ILE A 140 -11.15 -1.19 2.50
N ILE A 141 -10.98 -0.20 1.63
CA ILE A 141 -10.64 1.17 2.02
C ILE A 141 -11.67 1.74 3.01
N SER A 142 -12.96 1.44 2.83
CA SER A 142 -14.01 1.89 3.76
C SER A 142 -13.90 1.28 5.17
N ARG A 143 -13.10 0.22 5.35
CA ARG A 143 -12.82 -0.44 6.64
C ARG A 143 -11.54 0.05 7.31
N LEU A 144 -10.76 0.89 6.64
CA LEU A 144 -9.53 1.45 7.17
C LEU A 144 -9.83 2.45 8.28
N ARG A 145 -9.69 1.99 9.51
CA ARG A 145 -9.81 2.76 10.74
C ARG A 145 -9.02 2.08 11.83
N THR A 146 -8.43 2.83 12.74
CA THR A 146 -7.55 2.27 13.76
C THR A 146 -7.61 3.03 15.07
N SER A 147 -7.43 2.32 16.18
CA SER A 147 -7.11 2.85 17.48
C SER A 147 -5.61 2.78 17.82
N ALA A 148 -4.81 2.18 16.91
CA ALA A 148 -3.35 2.18 17.04
C ALA A 148 -2.77 3.58 16.74
N LYS A 149 -1.55 3.82 17.24
CA LYS A 149 -0.83 5.08 17.08
C LYS A 149 -0.23 5.23 15.67
N MET A 150 -1.07 5.09 14.66
CA MET A 150 -0.68 5.24 13.25
C MET A 150 -1.84 5.78 12.43
N LYS A 151 -1.55 6.32 11.26
CA LYS A 151 -2.57 6.63 10.25
C LYS A 151 -2.96 5.34 9.52
N PRO A 152 -4.27 5.04 9.36
CA PRO A 152 -4.69 3.89 8.56
C PRO A 152 -4.12 3.98 7.14
N CYS A 153 -3.70 2.86 6.59
CA CYS A 153 -3.13 2.85 5.24
C CYS A 153 -3.36 1.51 4.53
N ILE A 154 -3.21 1.55 3.21
CA ILE A 154 -3.31 0.37 2.36
C ILE A 154 -2.17 0.38 1.35
N TRP A 155 -1.59 -0.79 1.09
CA TRP A 155 -0.65 -0.95 0.00
C TRP A 155 -1.02 -2.12 -0.91
N LEU A 156 -0.88 -1.85 -2.20
CA LEU A 156 -1.27 -2.74 -3.28
C LEU A 156 -0.01 -3.23 -3.98
N THR A 157 0.23 -4.52 -4.00
CA THR A 157 1.28 -5.09 -4.85
C THR A 157 0.66 -5.60 -6.13
N CYS A 158 1.30 -5.38 -7.26
CA CYS A 158 0.78 -5.87 -8.53
C CYS A 158 1.88 -6.17 -9.55
N ASN A 159 1.56 -7.09 -10.45
CA ASN A 159 2.19 -7.14 -11.75
C ASN A 159 1.36 -6.22 -12.66
N PRO A 160 1.97 -5.30 -13.40
CA PRO A 160 1.24 -4.40 -14.28
C PRO A 160 0.33 -5.18 -15.25
N SER A 161 -0.93 -4.80 -15.31
CA SER A 161 -1.92 -5.35 -16.24
C SER A 161 -2.65 -4.20 -16.94
N PRO A 162 -2.74 -4.21 -18.28
CA PRO A 162 -3.37 -3.13 -19.03
C PRO A 162 -4.87 -2.97 -18.77
N ASP A 163 -5.54 -4.04 -18.33
CA ASP A 163 -7.00 -4.06 -18.15
C ASP A 163 -7.42 -3.82 -16.69
N SER A 164 -6.45 -3.59 -15.78
CA SER A 164 -6.77 -3.40 -14.37
C SER A 164 -7.23 -1.98 -14.05
N PHE A 165 -8.07 -1.83 -13.02
CA PHE A 165 -8.47 -0.53 -12.48
C PHE A 165 -7.26 0.32 -12.03
N ILE A 166 -6.16 -0.32 -11.60
CA ILE A 166 -4.91 0.34 -11.19
C ILE A 166 -4.34 1.15 -12.36
N ARG A 167 -4.45 0.66 -13.60
CA ARG A 167 -4.04 1.42 -14.78
C ARG A 167 -4.82 2.73 -14.89
N LYS A 168 -6.15 2.69 -14.70
CA LYS A 168 -6.99 3.90 -14.75
C LYS A 168 -6.56 4.92 -13.69
N TRP A 169 -6.15 4.43 -12.52
CA TRP A 169 -5.65 5.30 -11.46
C TRP A 169 -4.29 5.91 -11.78
N LEU A 170 -3.41 5.19 -12.49
CA LEU A 170 -2.05 5.62 -12.80
C LEU A 170 -1.95 6.43 -14.11
N GLU A 171 -2.83 6.14 -15.09
CA GLU A 171 -2.71 6.63 -16.46
C GLU A 171 -2.57 8.15 -16.56
N PRO A 172 -3.36 8.99 -15.87
CA PRO A 172 -3.28 10.44 -16.06
C PRO A 172 -1.90 11.02 -15.77
N TYR A 173 -1.15 10.42 -14.85
CA TYR A 173 0.06 11.02 -14.27
C TYR A 173 1.34 10.21 -14.48
N HIS A 174 1.24 8.89 -14.48
CA HIS A 174 2.40 8.01 -14.49
C HIS A 174 2.60 7.25 -15.79
N LEU A 175 1.56 7.09 -16.60
CA LEU A 175 1.61 6.36 -17.85
C LEU A 175 1.27 7.27 -19.02
N TYR A 176 1.81 6.96 -20.19
CA TYR A 176 1.36 7.60 -21.42
C TYR A 176 -0.05 7.12 -21.78
N PRO A 177 -0.98 8.04 -22.11
CA PRO A 177 -2.34 7.69 -22.50
C PRO A 177 -2.38 6.78 -23.74
N MET A 178 -3.53 6.11 -23.92
CA MET A 178 -3.79 5.32 -25.12
C MET A 178 -3.60 6.16 -26.40
N GLY A 179 -2.98 5.56 -27.41
CA GLY A 179 -2.71 6.21 -28.68
C GLY A 179 -1.53 7.18 -28.69
N THR A 180 -0.78 7.32 -27.59
CA THR A 180 0.37 8.23 -27.53
C THR A 180 1.55 7.69 -28.36
N HIS A 181 2.06 8.54 -29.27
CA HIS A 181 3.28 8.27 -30.04
C HIS A 181 4.34 9.32 -29.71
N ILE A 182 5.59 8.88 -29.54
CA ILE A 182 6.76 9.75 -29.38
C ILE A 182 7.77 9.34 -30.46
N ASN A 183 8.19 10.29 -31.26
CA ASN A 183 9.12 10.04 -32.37
C ASN A 183 8.66 8.92 -33.33
N GLY A 184 7.33 8.78 -33.50
CA GLY A 184 6.74 7.75 -34.39
C GLY A 184 6.59 6.36 -33.73
N GLU A 185 7.05 6.16 -32.48
CA GLU A 185 6.90 4.91 -31.74
C GLU A 185 5.68 5.00 -30.81
N LEU A 186 4.85 3.94 -30.78
CA LEU A 186 3.73 3.81 -29.84
C LEU A 186 4.26 3.57 -28.42
N VAL A 187 3.98 4.53 -27.52
CA VAL A 187 4.45 4.49 -26.12
C VAL A 187 3.33 4.34 -25.09
N GLU A 188 2.10 4.13 -25.54
CA GLU A 188 0.93 3.99 -24.68
C GLU A 188 1.14 2.98 -23.55
N GLY A 189 0.67 3.32 -22.34
CA GLY A 189 0.80 2.48 -21.15
C GLY A 189 2.22 2.31 -20.62
N ARG A 190 3.23 2.90 -21.26
CA ARG A 190 4.60 2.96 -20.73
C ARG A 190 4.70 4.02 -19.64
N PRO A 191 5.55 3.81 -18.61
CA PRO A 191 5.80 4.83 -17.62
C PRO A 191 6.38 6.10 -18.25
N LYS A 192 5.89 7.25 -17.78
CA LYS A 192 6.48 8.55 -18.11
C LYS A 192 7.79 8.71 -17.34
N PRO A 193 8.93 9.02 -18.00
CA PRO A 193 10.21 9.18 -17.30
C PRO A 193 10.17 10.25 -16.19
N GLU A 194 9.44 11.33 -16.41
CA GLU A 194 9.24 12.43 -15.46
C GLU A 194 8.44 12.03 -14.22
N ALA A 195 7.73 10.90 -14.27
CA ALA A 195 6.98 10.37 -13.12
C ALA A 195 7.79 9.37 -12.27
N ASP A 196 9.02 9.01 -12.69
CA ASP A 196 9.84 8.07 -11.92
C ASP A 196 10.31 8.72 -10.61
N GLY A 197 9.97 8.09 -9.50
CA GLY A 197 10.28 8.58 -8.16
C GLY A 197 9.37 9.70 -7.65
N VAL A 198 8.34 10.09 -8.39
CA VAL A 198 7.35 11.08 -7.94
C VAL A 198 6.27 10.38 -7.13
N ILE A 199 6.07 10.82 -5.88
CA ILE A 199 4.94 10.41 -5.06
C ILE A 199 3.80 11.39 -5.29
N ARG A 200 2.65 10.87 -5.73
CA ARG A 200 1.43 11.66 -5.89
C ARG A 200 0.42 11.27 -4.82
N TYR A 201 -0.26 12.28 -4.30
CA TYR A 201 -1.28 12.09 -3.28
C TYR A 201 -2.65 11.93 -3.92
N TYR A 202 -3.42 11.05 -3.34
CA TYR A 202 -4.76 10.74 -3.79
C TYR A 202 -5.78 11.53 -2.98
N ILE A 203 -6.70 12.19 -3.65
CA ILE A 203 -7.74 13.01 -3.01
C ILE A 203 -9.08 12.36 -3.30
N ARG A 204 -9.83 12.09 -2.24
CA ARG A 204 -11.23 11.67 -2.38
C ARG A 204 -12.10 12.91 -2.60
N ASN A 205 -12.78 12.93 -3.73
CA ASN A 205 -13.75 13.98 -4.06
C ASN A 205 -15.16 13.35 -4.14
N GLY A 206 -15.88 13.36 -3.03
CA GLY A 206 -17.17 12.67 -2.91
C GLY A 206 -17.02 11.15 -3.03
N ASN A 207 -17.69 10.53 -4.00
CA ASN A 207 -17.59 9.11 -4.30
C ASN A 207 -16.54 8.79 -5.37
N GLU A 208 -15.92 9.81 -5.95
CA GLU A 208 -14.87 9.67 -6.94
C GLU A 208 -13.50 9.85 -6.30
N MET A 209 -12.56 9.07 -6.76
CA MET A 209 -11.17 9.20 -6.37
C MET A 209 -10.46 9.98 -7.48
N ALA A 210 -9.91 11.13 -7.13
CA ALA A 210 -9.10 11.95 -8.02
C ALA A 210 -7.64 11.94 -7.56
N TRP A 211 -6.72 11.96 -8.50
CA TRP A 211 -5.32 12.17 -8.19
C TRP A 211 -5.12 13.59 -7.68
N GLY A 212 -4.49 13.68 -6.52
CA GLY A 212 -4.04 14.95 -5.98
C GLY A 212 -2.75 15.42 -6.63
N ASP A 213 -2.45 16.66 -6.35
CA ASP A 213 -1.18 17.26 -6.69
C ASP A 213 -0.03 16.56 -5.92
N THR A 214 1.21 16.74 -6.33
CA THR A 214 2.38 16.33 -5.54
C THR A 214 2.38 17.04 -4.18
N ALA A 215 3.15 16.53 -3.20
CA ALA A 215 3.29 17.21 -1.91
C ALA A 215 3.74 18.68 -2.08
N GLU A 216 4.65 18.94 -3.00
CA GLU A 216 5.16 20.28 -3.31
C GLU A 216 4.07 21.18 -3.93
N GLU A 217 3.28 20.63 -4.87
CA GLU A 217 2.16 21.33 -5.47
C GLU A 217 1.07 21.64 -4.44
N LEU A 218 0.75 20.69 -3.54
CA LEU A 218 -0.20 20.89 -2.44
C LEU A 218 0.29 21.95 -1.45
N ILE A 219 1.56 21.87 -1.05
CA ILE A 219 2.19 22.83 -0.16
C ILE A 219 2.07 24.23 -0.75
N LYS A 220 2.38 24.41 -2.04
CA LYS A 220 2.28 25.68 -2.75
C LYS A 220 0.82 26.14 -2.92
N LYS A 221 -0.07 25.24 -3.32
CA LYS A 221 -1.51 25.51 -3.52
C LYS A 221 -2.21 26.01 -2.25
N TYR A 222 -1.86 25.43 -1.10
CA TYR A 222 -2.41 25.83 0.19
C TYR A 222 -1.58 26.93 0.89
N GLY A 223 -0.51 27.41 0.23
CA GLY A 223 0.35 28.48 0.76
C GLY A 223 1.04 28.06 2.04
N LEU A 224 1.51 26.83 2.10
CA LEU A 224 2.28 26.24 3.20
C LEU A 224 3.80 26.23 2.91
N ASP A 225 4.22 26.69 1.73
CA ASP A 225 5.61 26.93 1.40
C ASP A 225 6.17 28.14 2.17
N ALA A 226 7.50 28.20 2.30
CA ALA A 226 8.17 29.23 3.09
C ALA A 226 7.85 30.65 2.64
N ASP A 227 7.74 30.87 1.33
CA ASP A 227 7.46 32.21 0.76
C ASP A 227 6.03 32.64 1.05
N SER A 228 5.07 31.73 0.90
CA SER A 228 3.65 31.98 1.20
C SER A 228 3.42 32.21 2.70
N ILE A 229 4.10 31.47 3.58
CA ILE A 229 4.04 31.67 5.03
C ILE A 229 4.66 33.01 5.39
N TYR A 230 5.84 33.33 4.85
CA TYR A 230 6.50 34.61 5.09
C TYR A 230 5.63 35.81 4.67
N ALA A 231 4.99 35.72 3.49
CA ALA A 231 4.10 36.76 3.00
C ALA A 231 2.88 36.96 3.93
N LYS A 232 2.28 35.86 4.43
CA LYS A 232 1.17 35.91 5.38
C LYS A 232 1.59 36.54 6.73
N VAL A 233 2.73 36.11 7.27
CA VAL A 233 3.27 36.65 8.53
C VAL A 233 3.59 38.13 8.38
N LYS A 234 4.23 38.52 7.28
CA LYS A 234 4.55 39.95 7.00
C LYS A 234 3.30 40.81 6.84
N ALA A 235 2.19 40.27 6.33
CA ALA A 235 0.93 40.96 6.25
C ALA A 235 0.22 41.12 7.61
N PHE A 236 0.49 40.19 8.54
CA PHE A 236 -0.11 40.20 9.89
C PHE A 236 0.63 41.13 10.87
N VAL A 237 1.91 41.41 10.62
CA VAL A 237 2.77 42.26 11.46
C VAL A 237 2.70 43.75 11.05
N LYS A 238 1.91 44.11 10.05
CA LYS A 238 1.57 45.50 9.68
C LYS A 238 0.26 45.92 10.36
#